data_944ff1c72587586d0ce2b8b6712abdb6
#
_entry.id   944ff1c72587586d0ce2b8b6712abdb6
#
_cell.length_a   1.000
_cell.length_b   1.000
_cell.length_c   1.000
_cell.angle_alpha   90.00
_cell.angle_beta   90.00
_cell.angle_gamma   90.00
#
_symmetry.space_group_name_H-M   'P 1'
#
loop_
_entity.id
_entity.type
_entity.pdbx_description
1 polymer ?
#
loop_
_entity_poly.entity_id
_entity_poly.type
_entity_poly.pdbx_seq_one_letter_code
_entity_poly.pdbx_strand_id
1 'polypeptide(L)'
;MKRLFLPILVTLSMFTVSCDKDSVTNPDDVPVSVTESELKEAFYYTFPLMIMDATESVETNTETFVPGIPRAPVNQLIHAVKLADASNKSVVTPNVDTYYSRLWMDMNEEPVVFEFPDVKDRFCNIQVLDAWTNTTKLITDGG
;
A
#
# COMPACT_ATOMS: atom_id res chain seq x y z
N MET A 1 29.59 -34.97 -82.52
CA MET A 1 28.51 -35.05 -81.53
C MET A 1 28.57 -33.79 -80.67
N LYS A 2 27.80 -32.77 -81.03
CA LYS A 2 27.72 -31.50 -80.29
C LYS A 2 26.56 -31.57 -79.28
N ARG A 3 26.86 -31.53 -78.00
CA ARG A 3 25.80 -31.48 -76.93
C ARG A 3 25.39 -30.01 -76.71
N LEU A 4 24.13 -29.76 -77.04
CA LEU A 4 23.50 -28.45 -76.83
C LEU A 4 23.08 -28.33 -75.33
N PHE A 5 23.76 -27.43 -74.59
CA PHE A 5 23.30 -27.11 -73.21
C PHE A 5 22.28 -26.00 -73.29
N LEU A 6 21.10 -26.32 -72.92
CA LEU A 6 19.98 -25.38 -72.74
C LEU A 6 20.04 -24.82 -71.30
N PRO A 7 20.22 -23.52 -71.09
CA PRO A 7 20.11 -22.97 -69.73
C PRO A 7 18.64 -22.88 -69.30
N ILE A 8 18.32 -23.58 -68.26
CA ILE A 8 17.00 -23.45 -67.56
C ILE A 8 17.06 -22.15 -66.79
N LEU A 9 16.33 -21.12 -67.24
CA LEU A 9 16.12 -19.88 -66.52
C LEU A 9 15.09 -20.13 -65.42
N VAL A 10 15.59 -20.31 -64.19
CA VAL A 10 14.72 -20.39 -62.98
C VAL A 10 14.35 -18.98 -62.63
N THR A 11 13.15 -18.54 -62.96
CA THR A 11 12.58 -17.30 -62.46
C THR A 11 12.09 -17.56 -61.04
N LEU A 12 12.87 -17.07 -60.07
CA LEU A 12 12.52 -17.04 -58.66
C LEU A 12 11.48 -15.92 -58.48
N SER A 13 10.18 -16.28 -58.51
CA SER A 13 9.10 -15.38 -58.13
C SER A 13 9.14 -15.19 -56.62
N MET A 14 9.67 -14.03 -56.20
CA MET A 14 9.51 -13.59 -54.81
C MET A 14 8.02 -13.26 -54.56
N PHE A 15 7.32 -14.19 -53.92
CA PHE A 15 6.08 -13.85 -53.27
C PHE A 15 6.38 -12.98 -52.04
N THR A 16 6.22 -11.67 -52.19
CA THR A 16 6.11 -10.78 -51.03
C THR A 16 4.78 -11.07 -50.36
N VAL A 17 4.83 -11.93 -49.36
CA VAL A 17 3.71 -12.00 -48.40
C VAL A 17 3.73 -10.69 -47.62
N SER A 18 2.91 -9.74 -48.05
CA SER A 18 2.55 -8.60 -47.24
C SER A 18 1.73 -9.16 -46.09
N CYS A 19 2.34 -9.37 -44.93
CA CYS A 19 1.56 -9.44 -43.69
C CYS A 19 0.96 -8.05 -43.50
N ASP A 20 -0.29 -7.86 -43.89
CA ASP A 20 -1.11 -6.86 -43.28
C ASP A 20 -1.12 -7.21 -41.77
N LYS A 21 -0.46 -6.39 -40.99
CA LYS A 21 -0.73 -6.34 -39.56
C LYS A 21 -2.14 -5.79 -39.43
N ASP A 22 -3.11 -6.69 -39.53
CA ASP A 22 -4.36 -6.45 -38.85
C ASP A 22 -3.95 -6.18 -37.40
N SER A 23 -4.00 -4.92 -37.03
CA SER A 23 -3.85 -4.50 -35.65
C SER A 23 -4.99 -5.16 -34.89
N VAL A 24 -4.76 -6.36 -34.38
CA VAL A 24 -5.55 -6.90 -33.29
C VAL A 24 -5.31 -5.91 -32.15
N THR A 25 -6.16 -4.90 -32.07
CA THR A 25 -6.25 -4.04 -30.90
C THR A 25 -6.59 -4.98 -29.76
N ASN A 26 -5.59 -5.30 -28.94
CA ASN A 26 -5.83 -5.98 -27.70
C ASN A 26 -6.93 -5.16 -27.00
N PRO A 27 -8.04 -5.76 -26.52
CA PRO A 27 -9.08 -5.03 -25.81
C PRO A 27 -8.54 -4.23 -24.60
N ASP A 28 -7.30 -4.54 -24.17
CA ASP A 28 -6.59 -3.80 -23.13
C ASP A 28 -5.82 -2.55 -23.65
N ASP A 29 -5.72 -2.35 -24.97
CA ASP A 29 -5.06 -1.21 -25.62
C ASP A 29 -6.01 -0.04 -25.93
N VAL A 30 -7.16 0.04 -25.27
CA VAL A 30 -8.00 1.23 -25.34
C VAL A 30 -7.23 2.35 -24.62
N PRO A 31 -6.86 3.45 -25.30
CA PRO A 31 -6.21 4.54 -24.62
C PRO A 31 -7.19 5.11 -23.59
N VAL A 32 -6.94 4.79 -22.32
CA VAL A 32 -7.70 5.36 -21.20
C VAL A 32 -7.33 6.84 -21.14
N SER A 33 -8.18 7.70 -21.71
CA SER A 33 -8.04 9.13 -21.53
C SER A 33 -8.55 9.49 -20.14
N VAL A 34 -7.62 9.69 -19.21
CA VAL A 34 -7.95 10.13 -17.84
C VAL A 34 -8.04 11.64 -17.83
N THR A 35 -9.14 12.17 -17.33
CA THR A 35 -9.34 13.61 -17.16
C THR A 35 -8.59 14.14 -15.94
N GLU A 36 -8.33 15.46 -15.91
CA GLU A 36 -7.74 16.11 -14.72
C GLU A 36 -8.60 15.93 -13.46
N SER A 37 -9.92 15.89 -13.62
CA SER A 37 -10.84 15.67 -12.49
C SER A 37 -10.69 14.28 -11.91
N GLU A 38 -10.63 13.25 -12.76
CA GLU A 38 -10.43 11.85 -12.33
C GLU A 38 -9.07 11.66 -11.65
N LEU A 39 -8.03 12.32 -12.14
CA LEU A 39 -6.72 12.32 -11.51
C LEU A 39 -6.74 12.94 -10.10
N LYS A 40 -7.46 14.06 -9.94
CA LYS A 40 -7.62 14.69 -8.62
C LYS A 40 -8.41 13.80 -7.66
N GLU A 41 -9.49 13.20 -8.11
CA GLU A 41 -10.29 12.29 -7.30
C GLU A 41 -9.47 11.06 -6.89
N ALA A 42 -8.73 10.46 -7.81
CA ALA A 42 -7.84 9.34 -7.52
C ALA A 42 -6.75 9.73 -6.50
N PHE A 43 -6.17 10.93 -6.63
CA PHE A 43 -5.20 11.43 -5.67
C PHE A 43 -5.81 11.58 -4.27
N TYR A 44 -6.97 12.24 -4.14
CA TYR A 44 -7.63 12.39 -2.83
C TYR A 44 -8.02 11.06 -2.21
N TYR A 45 -8.42 10.09 -3.02
CA TYR A 45 -8.75 8.75 -2.56
C TYR A 45 -7.53 7.96 -2.08
N THR A 46 -6.42 8.05 -2.81
CA THR A 46 -5.22 7.24 -2.52
C THR A 46 -4.25 7.89 -1.53
N PHE A 47 -4.30 9.23 -1.37
CA PHE A 47 -3.35 9.95 -0.53
C PHE A 47 -3.31 9.47 0.93
N PRO A 48 -4.45 9.24 1.63
CA PRO A 48 -4.42 8.68 2.98
C PRO A 48 -3.75 7.30 3.03
N LEU A 49 -4.01 6.43 2.06
CA LEU A 49 -3.38 5.11 1.97
C LEU A 49 -1.86 5.21 1.85
N MET A 50 -1.36 6.11 0.99
CA MET A 50 0.08 6.32 0.81
C MET A 50 0.75 6.80 2.09
N ILE A 51 0.09 7.70 2.84
CA ILE A 51 0.62 8.20 4.11
C ILE A 51 0.59 7.13 5.19
N MET A 52 -0.46 6.31 5.24
CA MET A 52 -0.55 5.19 6.18
C MET A 52 0.51 4.13 5.90
N ASP A 53 0.70 3.74 4.64
CA ASP A 53 1.75 2.80 4.21
C ASP A 53 3.16 3.33 4.58
N ALA A 54 3.44 4.60 4.28
CA ALA A 54 4.70 5.22 4.66
C ALA A 54 4.92 5.27 6.18
N THR A 55 3.86 5.52 6.94
CA THR A 55 3.91 5.56 8.42
C THR A 55 4.14 4.17 8.99
N GLU A 56 3.40 3.18 8.51
CA GLU A 56 3.61 1.77 8.86
C GLU A 56 5.05 1.35 8.59
N SER A 57 5.55 1.59 7.39
CA SER A 57 6.92 1.25 6.99
C SER A 57 7.98 1.86 7.92
N VAL A 58 7.76 3.09 8.41
CA VAL A 58 8.67 3.74 9.36
C VAL A 58 8.54 3.17 10.76
N GLU A 59 7.33 2.94 11.23
CA GLU A 59 7.07 2.50 12.60
C GLU A 59 7.35 1.01 12.82
N THR A 60 7.23 0.18 11.76
CA THR A 60 7.50 -1.26 11.83
C THR A 60 8.93 -1.65 11.41
N ASN A 61 9.73 -0.70 10.91
CA ASN A 61 11.12 -0.97 10.51
C ASN A 61 12.04 -1.19 11.72
N THR A 62 11.80 -2.28 12.42
CA THR A 62 12.59 -2.74 13.56
C THR A 62 12.34 -4.23 13.80
N GLU A 63 13.36 -4.95 14.25
CA GLU A 63 13.22 -6.36 14.60
C GLU A 63 12.64 -6.58 16.01
N THR A 64 12.77 -5.58 16.87
CA THR A 64 12.33 -5.68 18.27
C THR A 64 11.80 -4.33 18.76
N PHE A 65 10.92 -4.36 19.74
CA PHE A 65 10.50 -3.14 20.43
C PHE A 65 11.68 -2.50 21.16
N VAL A 66 11.87 -1.20 20.95
CA VAL A 66 12.88 -0.40 21.64
C VAL A 66 12.19 0.68 22.47
N PRO A 67 12.30 0.66 23.81
CA PRO A 67 11.69 1.66 24.66
C PRO A 67 12.16 3.09 24.32
N GLY A 68 11.21 4.01 24.21
CA GLY A 68 11.49 5.42 23.90
C GLY A 68 11.62 5.74 22.42
N ILE A 69 11.65 4.74 21.54
CA ILE A 69 11.52 4.86 20.09
C ILE A 69 10.12 4.37 19.72
N PRO A 70 9.32 5.16 19.01
CA PRO A 70 7.94 4.76 18.67
C PRO A 70 7.91 3.75 17.51
N ARG A 71 8.61 2.63 17.67
CA ARG A 71 8.73 1.55 16.67
C ARG A 71 8.58 0.19 17.32
N ALA A 72 7.82 -0.68 16.68
CA ALA A 72 7.74 -2.10 17.00
C ALA A 72 7.45 -2.90 15.73
N PRO A 73 7.79 -4.18 15.66
CA PRO A 73 7.33 -5.04 14.58
C PRO A 73 5.81 -5.08 14.49
N VAL A 74 5.30 -5.46 13.33
CA VAL A 74 3.86 -5.75 13.13
C VAL A 74 3.37 -6.72 14.22
N ASN A 75 2.14 -6.56 14.66
CA ASN A 75 1.51 -7.33 15.75
C ASN A 75 2.18 -7.17 17.13
N GLN A 76 2.97 -6.10 17.32
CA GLN A 76 3.52 -5.75 18.64
C GLN A 76 3.13 -4.32 19.04
N LEU A 77 2.73 -4.16 20.31
CA LEU A 77 2.32 -2.86 20.85
C LEU A 77 3.50 -1.91 21.03
N ILE A 78 3.32 -0.69 20.56
CA ILE A 78 4.19 0.46 20.83
C ILE A 78 3.55 1.27 21.96
N HIS A 79 4.22 1.41 23.09
CA HIS A 79 3.73 2.20 24.20
C HIS A 79 4.42 3.56 24.29
N ALA A 80 3.61 4.63 24.43
CA ALA A 80 4.15 5.93 24.76
C ALA A 80 4.62 5.93 26.22
N VAL A 81 5.89 6.17 26.46
CA VAL A 81 6.50 6.18 27.81
C VAL A 81 6.55 7.57 28.42
N LYS A 82 6.29 8.60 27.62
CA LYS A 82 6.14 9.99 28.06
C LYS A 82 5.14 10.72 27.18
N LEU A 83 4.55 11.78 27.70
CA LEU A 83 3.72 12.69 26.93
C LEU A 83 4.56 13.41 25.87
N ALA A 84 3.94 13.77 24.75
CA ALA A 84 4.59 14.56 23.73
C ALA A 84 4.88 16.00 24.27
N ASP A 85 5.98 16.55 23.86
CA ASP A 85 6.41 17.91 24.21
C ASP A 85 6.92 18.66 22.95
N ALA A 86 7.42 19.86 23.12
CA ALA A 86 7.91 20.69 22.02
C ALA A 86 9.11 20.09 21.26
N SER A 87 9.73 19.04 21.76
CA SER A 87 10.79 18.30 21.05
C SER A 87 10.26 17.31 20.02
N ASN A 88 8.99 16.91 20.10
CA ASN A 88 8.34 16.02 19.14
C ASN A 88 8.12 16.76 17.82
N LYS A 89 8.81 16.32 16.77
CA LYS A 89 8.76 16.94 15.43
C LYS A 89 8.19 16.01 14.36
N SER A 90 7.82 14.79 14.72
CA SER A 90 7.36 13.78 13.78
C SER A 90 5.93 14.03 13.29
N VAL A 91 5.11 14.73 14.08
CA VAL A 91 3.73 15.08 13.73
C VAL A 91 3.46 16.55 14.03
N VAL A 92 2.52 17.16 13.32
CA VAL A 92 2.22 18.60 13.40
C VAL A 92 1.58 18.95 14.75
N THR A 93 0.63 18.12 15.22
CA THR A 93 -0.13 18.34 16.46
C THR A 93 -0.16 17.06 17.27
N PRO A 94 0.95 16.74 17.98
CA PRO A 94 0.98 15.52 18.80
C PRO A 94 0.00 15.63 19.98
N ASN A 95 -0.54 14.49 20.42
CA ASN A 95 -1.30 14.42 21.64
C ASN A 95 -0.38 14.67 22.84
N VAL A 96 -0.68 15.70 23.63
CA VAL A 96 0.12 16.12 24.80
C VAL A 96 -0.53 15.78 26.15
N ASP A 97 -1.77 15.26 26.14
CA ASP A 97 -2.59 15.11 27.33
C ASP A 97 -2.69 13.67 27.83
N THR A 98 -2.62 12.69 26.93
CA THR A 98 -2.83 11.28 27.27
C THR A 98 -1.72 10.38 26.77
N TYR A 99 -1.48 9.29 27.52
CA TYR A 99 -0.66 8.18 27.01
C TYR A 99 -1.49 7.34 26.05
N TYR A 100 -0.84 6.83 25.00
CA TYR A 100 -1.48 5.89 24.09
C TYR A 100 -0.50 4.80 23.64
N SER A 101 -1.10 3.70 23.25
CA SER A 101 -0.38 2.59 22.65
C SER A 101 -0.87 2.43 21.22
N ARG A 102 -0.01 2.02 20.34
CA ARG A 102 -0.32 1.76 18.93
C ARG A 102 0.08 0.36 18.55
N LEU A 103 -0.61 -0.17 17.56
CA LEU A 103 -0.32 -1.47 16.98
C LEU A 103 -0.64 -1.43 15.49
N TRP A 104 0.28 -1.87 14.68
CA TRP A 104 0.03 -2.22 13.29
C TRP A 104 -0.35 -3.69 13.22
N MET A 105 -1.57 -3.98 12.72
CA MET A 105 -2.13 -5.32 12.72
C MET A 105 -2.04 -5.95 11.33
N ASP A 106 -1.40 -7.10 11.25
CA ASP A 106 -1.52 -8.02 10.12
C ASP A 106 -2.30 -9.25 10.57
N MET A 107 -3.46 -9.48 9.95
CA MET A 107 -4.36 -10.60 10.24
C MET A 107 -4.43 -11.60 9.07
N ASN A 108 -3.46 -11.58 8.17
CA ASN A 108 -3.47 -12.48 7.00
C ASN A 108 -3.30 -13.95 7.39
N GLU A 109 -2.53 -14.22 8.42
CA GLU A 109 -2.23 -15.59 8.85
C GLU A 109 -3.09 -16.02 10.04
N GLU A 110 -3.28 -15.13 11.03
CA GLU A 110 -3.99 -15.45 12.26
C GLU A 110 -4.72 -14.22 12.84
N PRO A 111 -5.78 -14.42 13.64
CA PRO A 111 -6.46 -13.33 14.32
C PRO A 111 -5.57 -12.74 15.42
N VAL A 112 -5.65 -11.42 15.59
CA VAL A 112 -5.01 -10.71 16.70
C VAL A 112 -5.97 -10.64 17.88
N VAL A 113 -5.53 -11.09 19.05
CA VAL A 113 -6.29 -11.05 20.30
C VAL A 113 -5.73 -9.94 21.19
N PHE A 114 -6.61 -9.00 21.56
CA PHE A 114 -6.29 -7.97 22.52
C PHE A 114 -6.75 -8.39 23.89
N GLU A 115 -5.82 -8.46 24.84
CA GLU A 115 -6.15 -8.55 26.25
C GLU A 115 -6.06 -7.15 26.86
N PHE A 116 -7.15 -6.71 27.46
CA PHE A 116 -7.27 -5.39 28.02
C PHE A 116 -7.40 -5.49 29.54
N PRO A 117 -6.54 -4.81 30.30
CA PRO A 117 -6.64 -4.84 31.76
C PRO A 117 -7.93 -4.15 32.24
N ASP A 118 -8.50 -4.62 33.33
CA ASP A 118 -9.58 -3.94 34.03
C ASP A 118 -9.09 -2.58 34.57
N VAL A 119 -9.34 -1.53 33.82
CA VAL A 119 -8.91 -0.17 34.16
C VAL A 119 -10.00 0.48 35.01
N LYS A 120 -9.84 0.42 36.31
CA LYS A 120 -10.72 1.11 37.24
C LYS A 120 -10.35 2.58 37.35
N ASP A 121 -11.36 3.45 37.47
CA ASP A 121 -11.23 4.88 37.75
C ASP A 121 -10.50 5.71 36.65
N ARG A 122 -10.37 5.17 35.42
CA ARG A 122 -9.79 5.90 34.30
C ARG A 122 -10.57 5.61 33.02
N PHE A 123 -10.71 6.63 32.20
CA PHE A 123 -11.22 6.44 30.84
C PHE A 123 -10.14 5.75 29.99
N CYS A 124 -10.53 4.72 29.30
CA CYS A 124 -9.72 4.04 28.32
C CYS A 124 -10.55 3.63 27.12
N ASN A 125 -9.97 3.68 25.94
CA ASN A 125 -10.60 3.18 24.73
C ASN A 125 -9.59 2.49 23.81
N ILE A 126 -10.09 1.61 22.95
CA ILE A 126 -9.37 1.07 21.81
C ILE A 126 -10.06 1.56 20.55
N GLN A 127 -9.35 2.29 19.73
CA GLN A 127 -9.81 2.75 18.43
C GLN A 127 -9.14 1.91 17.35
N VAL A 128 -9.95 1.26 16.52
CA VAL A 128 -9.47 0.51 15.35
C VAL A 128 -9.70 1.36 14.12
N LEU A 129 -8.65 1.60 13.37
CA LEU A 129 -8.65 2.38 12.13
C LEU A 129 -8.45 1.46 10.93
N ASP A 130 -9.09 1.81 9.82
CA ASP A 130 -8.74 1.25 8.51
C ASP A 130 -7.57 2.01 7.87
N ALA A 131 -7.17 1.57 6.69
CA ALA A 131 -6.07 2.18 5.94
C ALA A 131 -6.35 3.62 5.47
N TRP A 132 -7.60 4.09 5.49
CA TRP A 132 -7.99 5.48 5.22
C TRP A 132 -8.14 6.32 6.50
N THR A 133 -7.74 5.78 7.65
CA THR A 133 -7.89 6.40 8.98
C THR A 133 -9.35 6.53 9.48
N ASN A 134 -10.29 5.83 8.86
CA ASN A 134 -11.64 5.78 9.40
C ASN A 134 -11.69 4.91 10.63
N THR A 135 -12.40 5.36 11.65
CA THR A 135 -12.69 4.54 12.85
C THR A 135 -13.69 3.44 12.48
N THR A 136 -13.20 2.22 12.35
CA THR A 136 -14.06 1.05 12.06
C THR A 136 -14.68 0.47 13.32
N LYS A 137 -13.98 0.59 14.46
CA LYS A 137 -14.47 0.15 15.76
C LYS A 137 -13.91 1.04 16.86
N LEU A 138 -14.76 1.34 17.84
CA LEU A 138 -14.39 1.95 19.10
C LEU A 138 -14.87 1.05 20.23
N ILE A 139 -13.94 0.63 21.09
CA ILE A 139 -14.21 -0.16 22.29
C ILE A 139 -13.88 0.73 23.48
N THR A 140 -14.86 0.98 24.32
CA THR A 140 -14.69 1.79 25.54
C THR A 140 -14.88 0.93 26.78
N ASP A 141 -14.23 1.32 27.87
CA ASP A 141 -14.48 0.69 29.18
C ASP A 141 -15.93 0.88 29.56
N GLY A 142 -16.62 -0.24 29.83
CA GLY A 142 -18.06 -0.26 30.20
C GLY A 142 -19.01 -0.42 29.01
N GLY A 143 -18.54 -0.78 27.82
CA GLY A 143 -19.36 -1.08 26.63
C GLY A 143 -19.67 -2.56 26.46
#